data_edf9eddf4b13a9eea1bf33b54b3fd87e
#
_entry.id   edf9eddf4b13a9eea1bf33b54b3fd87e
#
_cell.length_a   1.000
_cell.length_b   1.000
_cell.length_c   1.000
_cell.angle_alpha   90.00
_cell.angle_beta   90.00
_cell.angle_gamma   90.00
#
_symmetry.space_group_name_H-M   'P 1'
#
loop_
_entity.id
_entity.type
_entity.pdbx_description
1 polymer ?
#
loop_
_entity_poly.entity_id
_entity_poly.type
_entity_poly.pdbx_seq_one_letter_code
_entity_poly.pdbx_strand_id
1 'polypeptide(L)'
;HLAGGASLPVLLRGDAKPVARSADPVPGLYPIGAMVGVAFGQMPHHTLGHLAACAQVLRMTPWRMLLAEGMHEMPRGADLVTDADDPALRVIACSGAPRCGEAYADTRALASTLARHIPADARLHVSGCAKGCAHSGSADITLVATRDGFDLIRHGTARDVPVMRGLTGSDLVANPSLLSGAH
;
A
#
# COMPACT_ATOMS: atom_id res chain seq x y z
N HIS A 1 -10.92 4.95 -19.58
CA HIS A 1 -11.91 5.94 -20.03
C HIS A 1 -12.37 5.58 -21.44
N LEU A 2 -13.55 4.98 -21.56
CA LEU A 2 -14.26 4.92 -22.84
C LEU A 2 -14.97 6.28 -23.03
N ALA A 3 -14.22 7.25 -23.55
CA ALA A 3 -14.81 8.50 -23.99
C ALA A 3 -15.55 8.25 -25.31
N GLY A 4 -16.83 8.64 -25.40
CA GLY A 4 -17.55 8.68 -26.66
C GLY A 4 -18.45 7.51 -26.98
N GLY A 5 -19.22 6.97 -26.02
CA GLY A 5 -20.40 6.12 -26.33
C GLY A 5 -20.10 4.73 -26.93
N ALA A 6 -18.84 4.27 -26.95
CA ALA A 6 -18.52 2.94 -27.40
C ALA A 6 -19.08 1.89 -26.41
N SER A 7 -20.01 1.07 -26.86
CA SER A 7 -20.54 -0.02 -26.05
C SER A 7 -19.49 -1.15 -25.94
N LEU A 8 -19.28 -1.65 -24.72
CA LEU A 8 -18.45 -2.85 -24.52
C LEU A 8 -18.99 -4.03 -25.32
N PRO A 9 -18.12 -4.90 -25.88
CA PRO A 9 -18.55 -6.19 -26.43
C PRO A 9 -19.41 -6.96 -25.42
N VAL A 10 -20.40 -7.72 -25.91
CA VAL A 10 -21.36 -8.44 -25.07
C VAL A 10 -20.67 -9.30 -24.01
N LEU A 11 -19.55 -9.96 -24.36
CA LEU A 11 -18.76 -10.78 -23.46
C LEU A 11 -18.10 -10.00 -22.30
N LEU A 12 -17.97 -8.66 -22.42
CA LEU A 12 -17.39 -7.79 -21.42
C LEU A 12 -18.46 -6.95 -20.69
N ARG A 13 -19.75 -7.13 -21.03
CA ARG A 13 -20.84 -6.51 -20.31
C ARG A 13 -21.21 -7.40 -19.13
N GLY A 14 -21.04 -6.88 -17.93
CA GLY A 14 -21.57 -7.56 -16.75
C GLY A 14 -23.11 -7.46 -16.74
N ASP A 15 -23.77 -8.57 -16.45
CA ASP A 15 -25.24 -8.62 -16.35
C ASP A 15 -25.78 -8.03 -15.04
N ALA A 16 -24.88 -7.86 -14.06
CA ALA A 16 -25.23 -7.30 -12.76
C ALA A 16 -24.74 -5.85 -12.61
N LYS A 17 -25.58 -4.98 -12.07
CA LYS A 17 -25.16 -3.64 -11.65
C LYS A 17 -24.12 -3.78 -10.54
N PRO A 18 -23.04 -2.94 -10.53
CA PRO A 18 -22.13 -2.89 -9.42
C PRO A 18 -22.88 -2.67 -8.10
N VAL A 19 -22.64 -3.54 -7.13
CA VAL A 19 -23.18 -3.34 -5.77
C VAL A 19 -22.41 -2.20 -5.12
N ALA A 20 -23.15 -1.24 -4.54
CA ALA A 20 -22.53 -0.19 -3.76
C ALA A 20 -21.78 -0.80 -2.57
N ARG A 21 -20.49 -0.47 -2.45
CA ARG A 21 -19.65 -0.97 -1.35
C ARG A 21 -19.87 -0.07 -0.13
N SER A 22 -20.16 -0.67 1.03
CA SER A 22 -20.37 0.06 2.27
C SER A 22 -19.03 0.45 2.95
N ALA A 23 -18.00 -0.36 2.82
CA ALA A 23 -16.66 -0.13 3.36
C ALA A 23 -15.60 -0.88 2.56
N ASP A 24 -14.34 -0.47 2.67
CA ASP A 24 -13.21 -1.25 2.19
C ASP A 24 -13.04 -2.50 3.06
N PRO A 25 -12.75 -3.68 2.47
CA PRO A 25 -12.46 -4.86 3.25
C PRO A 25 -11.14 -4.67 4.02
N VAL A 26 -11.03 -5.37 5.15
CA VAL A 26 -9.84 -5.42 5.99
C VAL A 26 -9.36 -6.86 6.15
N PRO A 27 -8.11 -7.10 6.56
CA PRO A 27 -7.67 -8.45 6.94
C PRO A 27 -8.58 -9.06 8.00
N GLY A 28 -8.87 -10.34 7.86
CA GLY A 28 -9.75 -11.04 8.80
C GLY A 28 -10.40 -12.29 8.20
N LEU A 29 -11.16 -13.00 9.01
CA LEU A 29 -11.96 -14.15 8.59
C LEU A 29 -13.31 -13.69 8.05
N TYR A 30 -13.66 -14.18 6.89
CA TYR A 30 -14.94 -13.99 6.22
C TYR A 30 -15.61 -15.35 6.00
N PRO A 31 -16.91 -15.41 5.77
CA PRO A 31 -17.59 -16.70 5.53
C PRO A 31 -17.02 -17.51 4.37
N ILE A 32 -16.40 -16.87 3.41
CA ILE A 32 -15.79 -17.50 2.23
C ILE A 32 -14.32 -17.91 2.46
N GLY A 33 -13.62 -17.33 3.44
CA GLY A 33 -12.21 -17.60 3.71
C GLY A 33 -11.49 -16.49 4.45
N ALA A 34 -10.17 -16.57 4.48
CA ALA A 34 -9.30 -15.59 5.13
C ALA A 34 -8.87 -14.49 4.14
N MET A 35 -9.07 -13.22 4.49
CA MET A 35 -8.52 -12.06 3.79
C MET A 35 -7.20 -11.67 4.44
N VAL A 36 -6.11 -11.69 3.70
CA VAL A 36 -4.77 -11.35 4.19
C VAL A 36 -4.21 -10.16 3.44
N GLY A 37 -3.68 -9.19 4.17
CA GLY A 37 -2.98 -8.05 3.58
C GLY A 37 -1.56 -8.43 3.16
N VAL A 38 -1.08 -7.74 2.13
CA VAL A 38 0.26 -7.90 1.58
C VAL A 38 0.94 -6.54 1.60
N ALA A 39 1.92 -6.37 2.48
CA ALA A 39 2.63 -5.09 2.61
C ALA A 39 3.20 -4.66 1.25
N PHE A 40 2.88 -3.45 0.83
CA PHE A 40 3.28 -2.87 -0.47
C PHE A 40 2.90 -3.70 -1.70
N GLY A 41 1.96 -4.66 -1.58
CA GLY A 41 1.56 -5.56 -2.66
C GLY A 41 2.65 -6.57 -3.07
N GLN A 42 3.57 -6.89 -2.18
CA GLN A 42 4.65 -7.85 -2.44
C GLN A 42 4.80 -8.85 -1.31
N MET A 43 4.89 -10.13 -1.64
CA MET A 43 5.23 -11.20 -0.70
C MET A 43 6.28 -12.15 -1.30
N PRO A 44 7.04 -12.88 -0.48
CA PRO A 44 7.93 -13.93 -0.93
C PRO A 44 7.16 -15.09 -1.57
N HIS A 45 7.79 -15.74 -2.54
CA HIS A 45 7.16 -16.88 -3.25
C HIS A 45 6.81 -18.05 -2.32
N HIS A 46 7.63 -18.29 -1.28
CA HIS A 46 7.36 -19.37 -0.31
C HIS A 46 6.10 -19.07 0.52
N THR A 47 5.85 -17.80 0.87
CA THR A 47 4.62 -17.39 1.56
C THR A 47 3.40 -17.60 0.67
N LEU A 48 3.50 -17.22 -0.61
CA LEU A 48 2.45 -17.50 -1.59
C LEU A 48 2.22 -18.99 -1.77
N GLY A 49 3.30 -19.80 -1.85
CA GLY A 49 3.21 -21.25 -1.95
C GLY A 49 2.54 -21.89 -0.72
N HIS A 50 2.84 -21.39 0.47
CA HIS A 50 2.18 -21.84 1.70
C HIS A 50 0.68 -21.52 1.70
N LEU A 51 0.30 -20.31 1.33
CA LEU A 51 -1.11 -19.94 1.21
C LEU A 51 -1.84 -20.81 0.17
N ALA A 52 -1.20 -21.06 -0.97
CA ALA A 52 -1.77 -21.90 -2.03
C ALA A 52 -1.94 -23.36 -1.61
N ALA A 53 -1.10 -23.87 -0.71
CA ALA A 53 -1.22 -25.23 -0.18
C ALA A 53 -2.36 -25.36 0.86
N CYS A 54 -2.73 -24.27 1.53
CA CYS A 54 -3.75 -24.27 2.59
C CYS A 54 -5.13 -23.82 2.09
N ALA A 55 -5.21 -23.01 1.06
CA ALA A 55 -6.45 -22.49 0.50
C ALA A 55 -6.99 -23.35 -0.64
N GLN A 56 -8.31 -23.39 -0.80
CA GLN A 56 -8.93 -23.99 -1.99
C GLN A 56 -8.68 -23.16 -3.25
N VAL A 57 -8.78 -21.83 -3.12
CA VAL A 57 -8.54 -20.86 -4.18
C VAL A 57 -7.90 -19.61 -3.58
N LEU A 58 -6.93 -19.03 -4.30
CA LEU A 58 -6.40 -17.70 -3.98
C LEU A 58 -6.96 -16.69 -4.98
N ARG A 59 -7.60 -15.63 -4.47
CA ARG A 59 -8.08 -14.51 -5.30
C ARG A 59 -7.31 -13.24 -5.02
N MET A 60 -6.85 -12.63 -6.09
CA MET A 60 -6.30 -11.27 -6.05
C MET A 60 -7.43 -10.26 -5.80
N THR A 61 -7.15 -9.27 -4.98
CA THR A 61 -8.07 -8.16 -4.74
C THR A 61 -7.42 -6.81 -5.11
N PRO A 62 -8.20 -5.76 -5.36
CA PRO A 62 -7.64 -4.44 -5.67
C PRO A 62 -7.08 -3.70 -4.44
N TRP A 63 -7.18 -4.27 -3.24
CA TRP A 63 -6.80 -3.62 -1.97
C TRP A 63 -5.43 -4.06 -1.43
N ARG A 64 -4.55 -4.59 -2.28
CA ARG A 64 -3.26 -5.18 -1.85
C ARG A 64 -3.45 -6.31 -0.82
N MET A 65 -4.53 -7.07 -0.99
CA MET A 65 -4.87 -8.23 -0.18
C MET A 65 -5.13 -9.44 -1.07
N LEU A 66 -4.99 -10.62 -0.49
CA LEU A 66 -5.41 -11.89 -1.08
C LEU A 66 -6.57 -12.45 -0.27
N LEU A 67 -7.56 -12.97 -0.95
CA LEU A 67 -8.59 -13.81 -0.34
C LEU A 67 -8.20 -15.28 -0.53
N ALA A 68 -7.97 -15.97 0.57
CA ALA A 68 -7.66 -17.40 0.63
C ALA A 68 -8.96 -18.15 0.97
N GLU A 69 -9.69 -18.57 -0.09
CA GLU A 69 -10.99 -19.25 0.06
C GLU A 69 -10.84 -20.64 0.71
N GLY A 70 -11.81 -20.98 1.51
CA GLY A 70 -11.86 -22.26 2.23
C GLY A 70 -10.98 -22.33 3.47
N MET A 71 -10.22 -21.27 3.79
CA MET A 71 -9.51 -21.19 5.06
C MET A 71 -10.45 -20.74 6.19
N HIS A 72 -10.44 -21.48 7.29
CA HIS A 72 -11.26 -21.21 8.47
C HIS A 72 -10.46 -20.62 9.65
N GLU A 73 -9.15 -20.42 9.44
CA GLU A 73 -8.24 -19.80 10.38
C GLU A 73 -7.37 -18.79 9.66
N MET A 74 -6.95 -17.73 10.37
CA MET A 74 -5.99 -16.78 9.80
C MET A 74 -4.62 -17.44 9.62
N PRO A 75 -4.00 -17.34 8.44
CA PRO A 75 -2.67 -17.87 8.23
C PRO A 75 -1.65 -17.12 9.09
N ARG A 76 -0.61 -17.84 9.51
CA ARG A 76 0.52 -17.27 10.23
C ARG A 76 1.68 -17.03 9.27
N GLY A 77 2.34 -15.89 9.40
CA GLY A 77 3.52 -15.56 8.60
C GLY A 77 3.92 -14.10 8.80
N ALA A 78 5.21 -13.86 8.95
CA ALA A 78 5.74 -12.51 9.16
C ALA A 78 5.56 -11.58 7.93
N ASP A 79 5.30 -12.16 6.76
CA ASP A 79 5.11 -11.43 5.51
C ASP A 79 3.64 -11.09 5.23
N LEU A 80 2.73 -11.49 6.12
CA LEU A 80 1.30 -11.29 5.98
C LEU A 80 0.79 -10.28 7.01
N VAL A 81 -0.07 -9.40 6.54
CA VAL A 81 -0.83 -8.51 7.41
C VAL A 81 -2.16 -9.19 7.70
N THR A 82 -2.34 -9.62 8.94
CA THR A 82 -3.51 -10.38 9.39
C THR A 82 -4.40 -9.61 10.37
N ASP A 83 -3.91 -8.47 10.85
CA ASP A 83 -4.63 -7.56 11.73
C ASP A 83 -5.24 -6.41 10.92
N ALA A 84 -6.51 -6.12 11.17
CA ALA A 84 -7.23 -5.02 10.53
C ALA A 84 -6.66 -3.64 10.87
N ASP A 85 -6.03 -3.52 12.04
CA ASP A 85 -5.46 -2.27 12.55
C ASP A 85 -3.95 -2.13 12.24
N ASP A 86 -3.35 -3.11 11.53
CA ASP A 86 -1.92 -3.07 11.22
C ASP A 86 -1.55 -1.78 10.49
N PRO A 87 -0.58 -1.02 11.01
CA PRO A 87 -0.13 0.23 10.40
C PRO A 87 0.34 0.09 8.95
N ALA A 88 0.84 -1.07 8.53
CA ALA A 88 1.27 -1.33 7.16
C ALA A 88 0.14 -1.15 6.12
N LEU A 89 -1.12 -1.27 6.52
CA LEU A 89 -2.28 -1.03 5.65
C LEU A 89 -2.41 0.44 5.23
N ARG A 90 -1.93 1.36 6.06
CA ARG A 90 -1.97 2.81 5.82
C ARG A 90 -0.74 3.35 5.11
N VAL A 91 0.25 2.47 4.82
CA VAL A 91 1.49 2.87 4.17
C VAL A 91 1.54 2.36 2.74
N ILE A 92 1.89 3.26 1.83
CA ILE A 92 2.06 2.98 0.41
C ILE A 92 3.51 3.26 0.05
N ALA A 93 4.17 2.32 -0.61
CA ALA A 93 5.52 2.53 -1.11
C ALA A 93 5.68 1.94 -2.52
N CYS A 94 6.40 2.62 -3.37
CA CYS A 94 6.80 2.07 -4.68
C CYS A 94 7.91 1.03 -4.52
N SER A 95 8.38 0.45 -5.63
CA SER A 95 9.45 -0.55 -5.57
C SER A 95 10.79 0.00 -5.05
N GLY A 96 11.07 1.28 -5.23
CA GLY A 96 12.30 1.90 -4.76
C GLY A 96 13.57 1.36 -5.41
N ALA A 97 14.72 1.88 -4.99
CA ALA A 97 16.02 1.31 -5.32
C ALA A 97 16.23 0.01 -4.51
N PRO A 98 16.99 -0.95 -5.02
CA PRO A 98 17.65 -0.99 -6.33
C PRO A 98 16.72 -1.49 -7.48
N ARG A 99 15.45 -1.79 -7.21
CA ARG A 99 14.51 -2.41 -8.17
C ARG A 99 14.00 -1.42 -9.23
N CYS A 100 14.10 -0.13 -8.97
CA CYS A 100 13.72 0.92 -9.90
C CYS A 100 14.93 1.83 -10.14
N GLY A 101 15.38 1.91 -11.40
CA GLY A 101 16.55 2.73 -11.78
C GLY A 101 16.33 4.25 -11.65
N GLU A 102 15.07 4.68 -11.51
CA GLU A 102 14.69 6.09 -11.32
C GLU A 102 14.60 6.49 -9.83
N ALA A 103 14.68 5.50 -8.92
CA ALA A 103 14.52 5.75 -7.50
C ALA A 103 15.86 6.09 -6.84
N TYR A 104 15.83 7.07 -5.95
CA TYR A 104 16.99 7.53 -5.19
C TYR A 104 17.19 6.79 -3.86
N ALA A 105 16.19 6.02 -3.39
CA ALA A 105 16.27 5.32 -2.11
C ALA A 105 15.45 4.02 -2.08
N ASP A 106 15.77 3.14 -1.12
CA ASP A 106 14.93 1.99 -0.77
C ASP A 106 13.71 2.48 0.02
N THR A 107 12.60 2.64 -0.71
CA THR A 107 11.36 3.18 -0.16
C THR A 107 10.66 2.21 0.77
N ARG A 108 10.73 0.90 0.51
CA ARG A 108 9.98 -0.09 1.28
C ARG A 108 10.60 -0.36 2.63
N ALA A 109 11.93 -0.40 2.71
CA ALA A 109 12.64 -0.53 3.98
C ALA A 109 12.30 0.64 4.92
N LEU A 110 12.37 1.89 4.40
CA LEU A 110 11.99 3.06 5.17
C LEU A 110 10.51 3.04 5.55
N ALA A 111 9.62 2.74 4.61
CA ALA A 111 8.18 2.67 4.82
C ALA A 111 7.79 1.67 5.92
N SER A 112 8.40 0.48 5.93
CA SER A 112 8.19 -0.53 6.98
C SER A 112 8.63 -0.02 8.35
N THR A 113 9.76 0.66 8.42
CA THR A 113 10.27 1.23 9.69
C THR A 113 9.37 2.33 10.22
N LEU A 114 8.85 3.19 9.33
CA LEU A 114 8.01 4.33 9.69
C LEU A 114 6.56 3.94 9.99
N ALA A 115 6.07 2.80 9.53
CA ALA A 115 4.66 2.40 9.61
C ALA A 115 4.08 2.56 11.03
N ARG A 116 4.80 2.10 12.05
CA ARG A 116 4.37 2.18 13.46
C ARG A 116 4.25 3.60 14.02
N HIS A 117 4.83 4.58 13.33
CA HIS A 117 4.83 5.99 13.76
C HIS A 117 3.76 6.83 13.06
N ILE A 118 3.01 6.22 12.13
CA ILE A 118 1.96 6.92 11.38
C ILE A 118 0.70 6.96 12.24
N PRO A 119 0.09 8.15 12.44
CA PRO A 119 -1.19 8.27 13.11
C PRO A 119 -2.26 7.34 12.54
N ALA A 120 -3.19 6.89 13.37
CA ALA A 120 -4.19 5.89 12.99
C ALA A 120 -5.14 6.38 11.88
N ASP A 121 -5.33 7.68 11.78
CA ASP A 121 -6.17 8.38 10.81
C ASP A 121 -5.39 8.90 9.59
N ALA A 122 -4.06 8.73 9.55
CA ALA A 122 -3.21 9.25 8.49
C ALA A 122 -2.69 8.15 7.55
N ARG A 123 -2.43 8.51 6.31
CA ARG A 123 -1.81 7.68 5.26
C ARG A 123 -0.44 8.22 4.90
N LEU A 124 0.56 7.34 4.86
CA LEU A 124 1.90 7.64 4.38
C LEU A 124 2.10 7.11 2.96
N HIS A 125 2.61 7.95 2.08
CA HIS A 125 3.13 7.55 0.76
C HIS A 125 4.64 7.78 0.71
N VAL A 126 5.44 6.73 0.49
CA VAL A 126 6.89 6.82 0.27
C VAL A 126 7.21 6.56 -1.18
N SER A 127 7.65 7.57 -1.89
CA SER A 127 7.99 7.53 -3.31
C SER A 127 9.49 7.60 -3.54
N GLY A 128 10.01 6.76 -4.44
CA GLY A 128 11.43 6.75 -4.80
C GLY A 128 11.86 7.89 -5.71
N CYS A 129 10.91 8.65 -6.26
CA CYS A 129 11.13 9.84 -7.10
C CYS A 129 9.82 10.61 -7.24
N ALA A 130 9.85 11.78 -7.88
CA ALA A 130 8.68 12.63 -8.10
C ALA A 130 7.58 12.04 -9.02
N LYS A 131 7.77 10.83 -9.59
CA LYS A 131 6.75 10.19 -10.45
C LYS A 131 5.51 9.73 -9.67
N GLY A 132 5.65 9.36 -8.39
CA GLY A 132 4.53 8.95 -7.54
C GLY A 132 3.81 7.69 -8.00
N CYS A 133 4.52 6.72 -8.59
CA CYS A 133 3.93 5.56 -9.28
C CYS A 133 3.04 4.67 -8.40
N ALA A 134 3.32 4.58 -7.10
CA ALA A 134 2.55 3.73 -6.19
C ALA A 134 1.23 4.37 -5.76
N HIS A 135 1.15 5.70 -5.79
CA HIS A 135 -0.04 6.45 -5.41
C HIS A 135 -0.07 7.79 -6.15
N SER A 136 -1.01 7.94 -7.07
CA SER A 136 -1.16 9.16 -7.86
C SER A 136 -1.99 10.24 -7.15
N GLY A 137 -2.72 9.86 -6.10
CA GLY A 137 -3.53 10.75 -5.29
C GLY A 137 -2.74 11.43 -4.18
N SER A 138 -3.41 12.32 -3.46
CA SER A 138 -2.92 12.96 -2.25
C SER A 138 -2.86 11.96 -1.09
N ALA A 139 -1.82 12.04 -0.28
CA ALA A 139 -1.73 11.38 1.01
C ALA A 139 -1.49 12.42 2.11
N ASP A 140 -1.81 12.08 3.37
CA ASP A 140 -1.61 13.00 4.50
C ASP A 140 -0.13 13.35 4.67
N ILE A 141 0.72 12.34 4.41
CA ILE A 141 2.17 12.46 4.46
C ILE A 141 2.72 11.81 3.18
N THR A 142 3.49 12.58 2.40
CA THR A 142 4.22 12.04 1.25
C THR A 142 5.71 12.32 1.41
N LEU A 143 6.52 11.27 1.34
CA LEU A 143 7.98 11.34 1.32
C LEU A 143 8.45 11.03 -0.10
N VAL A 144 9.22 11.93 -0.68
CA VAL A 144 9.78 11.78 -2.03
C VAL A 144 11.29 11.72 -1.94
N ALA A 145 11.87 10.59 -2.34
CA ALA A 145 13.32 10.47 -2.41
C ALA A 145 13.89 11.33 -3.53
N THR A 146 14.96 12.03 -3.22
CA THR A 146 15.77 12.88 -4.10
C THR A 146 17.25 12.52 -3.95
N ARG A 147 18.13 13.19 -4.67
CA ARG A 147 19.59 13.02 -4.51
C ARG A 147 20.09 13.44 -3.13
N ASP A 148 19.41 14.40 -2.51
CA ASP A 148 19.83 15.04 -1.27
C ASP A 148 19.13 14.45 -0.02
N GLY A 149 18.29 13.40 -0.20
CA GLY A 149 17.51 12.80 0.88
C GLY A 149 16.03 12.70 0.52
N PHE A 150 15.16 12.87 1.51
CA PHE A 150 13.72 12.84 1.31
C PHE A 150 13.12 14.24 1.45
N ASP A 151 12.26 14.60 0.54
CA ASP A 151 11.39 15.75 0.64
C ASP A 151 10.07 15.35 1.29
N LEU A 152 9.62 16.10 2.29
CA LEU A 152 8.36 15.89 3.01
C LEU A 152 7.27 16.80 2.45
N ILE A 153 6.15 16.22 2.05
CA ILE A 153 4.96 16.90 1.55
C ILE A 153 3.80 16.57 2.49
N ARG A 154 2.99 17.56 2.82
CA ARG A 154 1.77 17.41 3.62
C ARG A 154 0.54 17.50 2.74
N HIS A 155 -0.43 16.59 2.96
CA HIS A 155 -1.73 16.55 2.28
C HIS A 155 -1.61 16.70 0.75
N GLY A 156 -0.62 16.03 0.17
CA GLY A 156 -0.27 16.22 -1.23
C GLY A 156 0.27 14.97 -1.93
N THR A 157 0.50 15.13 -3.23
CA THR A 157 1.05 14.13 -4.13
C THR A 157 2.59 14.20 -4.15
N ALA A 158 3.25 13.24 -4.78
CA ALA A 158 4.71 13.26 -4.95
C ALA A 158 5.25 14.41 -5.84
N ARG A 159 4.37 15.24 -6.41
CA ARG A 159 4.73 16.36 -7.30
C ARG A 159 4.48 17.72 -6.68
N ASP A 160 3.87 17.75 -5.51
CA ASP A 160 3.55 19.00 -4.82
C ASP A 160 4.78 19.60 -4.13
N VAL A 161 4.66 20.84 -3.72
CA VAL A 161 5.76 21.57 -3.08
C VAL A 161 6.00 20.99 -1.69
N PRO A 162 7.23 20.55 -1.36
CA PRO A 162 7.53 20.01 -0.05
C PRO A 162 7.60 21.12 1.01
N VAL A 163 7.18 20.77 2.23
CA VAL A 163 7.31 21.62 3.41
C VAL A 163 8.70 21.52 4.04
N MET A 164 9.38 20.39 3.83
CA MET A 164 10.79 20.19 4.25
C MET A 164 11.53 19.42 3.16
N ARG A 165 12.84 19.68 3.04
CA ARG A 165 13.70 19.07 2.02
C ARG A 165 14.92 18.42 2.63
N GLY A 166 15.46 17.41 1.94
CA GLY A 166 16.76 16.82 2.22
C GLY A 166 16.82 16.06 3.55
N LEU A 167 15.71 15.53 4.06
CA LEU A 167 15.68 14.73 5.27
C LEU A 167 16.35 13.38 5.01
N THR A 168 17.23 12.96 5.90
CA THR A 168 17.78 11.61 5.82
C THR A 168 16.76 10.57 6.35
N GLY A 169 16.89 9.32 5.94
CA GLY A 169 16.10 8.23 6.51
C GLY A 169 16.28 8.13 8.03
N SER A 170 17.50 8.41 8.52
CA SER A 170 17.83 8.45 9.95
C SER A 170 17.10 9.57 10.68
N ASP A 171 17.01 10.76 10.08
CA ASP A 171 16.27 11.89 10.68
C ASP A 171 14.79 11.55 10.85
N LEU A 172 14.19 10.92 9.82
CA LEU A 172 12.79 10.52 9.83
C LEU A 172 12.50 9.46 10.92
N VAL A 173 13.42 8.51 11.11
CA VAL A 173 13.28 7.47 12.14
C VAL A 173 13.55 8.02 13.54
N ALA A 174 14.52 8.91 13.68
CA ALA A 174 14.86 9.53 14.98
C ALA A 174 13.82 10.55 15.43
N ASN A 175 13.11 11.19 14.51
CA ASN A 175 12.14 12.24 14.80
C ASN A 175 10.74 11.89 14.23
N PRO A 176 10.04 10.87 14.77
CA PRO A 176 8.71 10.48 14.26
C PRO A 176 7.66 11.59 14.34
N SER A 177 7.85 12.60 15.20
CA SER A 177 6.98 13.79 15.27
C SER A 177 6.90 14.56 13.94
N LEU A 178 7.94 14.45 13.10
CA LEU A 178 7.88 14.94 11.72
C LEU A 178 6.76 14.32 10.90
N LEU A 179 6.24 13.15 11.29
CA LEU A 179 5.17 12.44 10.59
C LEU A 179 3.80 12.71 11.20
N SER A 180 3.71 13.19 12.44
CA SER A 180 2.43 13.38 13.15
C SER A 180 1.77 14.75 12.93
N GLY A 181 2.41 15.68 12.21
CA GLY A 181 1.75 16.93 11.81
C GLY A 181 1.36 17.88 12.94
N ALA A 182 1.88 17.69 14.14
CA ALA A 182 1.69 18.62 15.24
C ALA A 182 2.59 19.86 15.04
N HIS A 183 2.06 20.87 14.35
CA HIS A 183 2.54 22.26 14.36
C HIS A 183 1.35 23.18 14.36
#